data_e287d27c7f669ba106cce2cfe7494868
#
_entry.id   e287d27c7f669ba106cce2cfe7494868
#
_cell.length_a   1.000
_cell.length_b   1.000
_cell.length_c   1.000
_cell.angle_alpha   90.00
_cell.angle_beta   90.00
_cell.angle_gamma   90.00
#
_symmetry.space_group_name_H-M   'P 1'
#
loop_
_entity.id
_entity.type
_entity.pdbx_description
1 polymer ?
#
loop_
_entity_poly.entity_id
_entity_poly.type
_entity_poly.pdbx_seq_one_letter_code
_entity_poly.pdbx_strand_id
1 'polypeptide(L)'
;DMVKEILAGISLTNIFGPFLWFSLAFMILGILIFSVLAALCGSLVNKAEDTAKAILPVTYLSLGGYLLGLILGASDPNNIVIRITSYIPFLSSYVMPIRLANDTVGLGGAWISLILLLLITFFLTVVSANMYKSNVLVYSEGGIWSSLKQSISIMRNERKKG
;
A
#
# COMPACT_ATOMS: atom_id res chain seq x y z
N ASP A 1 12.48 20.45 -37.64
CA ASP A 1 11.26 19.75 -38.06
C ASP A 1 11.01 18.45 -37.27
N MET A 2 12.07 17.80 -36.75
CA MET A 2 11.97 16.61 -35.84
C MET A 2 11.12 16.87 -34.58
N VAL A 3 11.18 18.09 -34.01
CA VAL A 3 10.37 18.50 -32.86
C VAL A 3 8.89 18.58 -33.19
N LYS A 4 8.56 19.02 -34.42
CA LYS A 4 7.18 19.06 -34.91
C LYS A 4 6.62 17.66 -35.19
N GLU A 5 7.44 16.72 -35.68
CA GLU A 5 7.04 15.33 -35.84
C GLU A 5 6.84 14.64 -34.52
N ILE A 6 7.71 14.86 -33.53
CA ILE A 6 7.55 14.34 -32.17
C ILE A 6 6.28 14.92 -31.51
N LEU A 7 6.04 16.24 -31.64
CA LEU A 7 4.83 16.89 -31.10
C LEU A 7 3.55 16.48 -31.84
N ALA A 8 3.60 16.17 -33.13
CA ALA A 8 2.46 15.66 -33.89
C ALA A 8 2.17 14.19 -33.59
N GLY A 9 3.18 13.39 -33.23
CA GLY A 9 3.01 11.99 -32.77
C GLY A 9 2.45 11.90 -31.35
N ILE A 10 2.63 12.93 -30.53
CA ILE A 10 2.01 13.06 -29.19
C ILE A 10 0.65 13.73 -29.38
N SER A 11 -0.36 12.97 -29.81
CA SER A 11 -1.73 13.50 -29.82
C SER A 11 -2.14 13.73 -28.36
N LEU A 12 -2.36 14.98 -27.98
CA LEU A 12 -2.82 15.37 -26.63
C LEU A 12 -4.07 14.59 -26.22
N THR A 13 -4.92 14.20 -27.18
CA THR A 13 -6.09 13.35 -26.99
C THR A 13 -5.75 11.96 -26.46
N ASN A 14 -4.60 11.37 -26.82
CA ASN A 14 -4.17 10.09 -26.31
C ASN A 14 -3.56 10.19 -24.90
N ILE A 15 -2.90 11.32 -24.58
CA ILE A 15 -2.35 11.57 -23.25
C ILE A 15 -3.47 11.80 -22.24
N PHE A 16 -4.50 12.58 -22.59
CA PHE A 16 -5.67 12.84 -21.73
C PHE A 16 -6.75 11.76 -21.82
N GLY A 17 -6.47 10.64 -22.50
CA GLY A 17 -7.37 9.51 -22.66
C GLY A 17 -7.54 8.66 -21.38
N PRO A 18 -8.31 7.57 -21.49
CA PRO A 18 -8.56 6.65 -20.37
C PRO A 18 -7.29 6.14 -19.68
N PHE A 19 -6.19 6.00 -20.45
CA PHE A 19 -4.88 5.57 -19.93
C PHE A 19 -4.39 6.44 -18.78
N LEU A 20 -4.45 7.77 -18.89
CA LEU A 20 -3.98 8.69 -17.86
C LEU A 20 -4.77 8.52 -16.56
N TRP A 21 -6.08 8.47 -16.66
CA TRP A 21 -6.96 8.33 -15.50
C TRP A 21 -6.78 7.00 -14.78
N PHE A 22 -6.68 5.91 -15.52
CA PHE A 22 -6.38 4.59 -14.94
C PHE A 22 -5.00 4.57 -14.29
N SER A 23 -3.97 5.11 -14.94
CA SER A 23 -2.61 5.15 -14.39
C SER A 23 -2.54 5.96 -13.10
N LEU A 24 -3.22 7.12 -13.05
CA LEU A 24 -3.33 7.91 -11.82
C LEU A 24 -4.06 7.15 -10.71
N ALA A 25 -5.17 6.48 -11.04
CA ALA A 25 -5.92 5.68 -10.06
C ALA A 25 -5.08 4.53 -9.50
N PHE A 26 -4.36 3.78 -10.36
CA PHE A 26 -3.44 2.73 -9.92
C PHE A 26 -2.29 3.27 -9.09
N MET A 27 -1.75 4.44 -9.42
CA MET A 27 -0.69 5.08 -8.64
C MET A 27 -1.18 5.47 -7.24
N ILE A 28 -2.33 6.14 -7.14
CA ILE A 28 -2.90 6.57 -5.85
C ILE A 28 -3.23 5.34 -4.98
N LEU A 29 -3.94 4.35 -5.53
CA LEU A 29 -4.28 3.13 -4.80
C LEU A 29 -3.04 2.30 -4.46
N GLY A 30 -2.02 2.30 -5.31
CA GLY A 30 -0.72 1.67 -5.05
C GLY A 30 -0.03 2.29 -3.83
N ILE A 31 0.05 3.63 -3.77
CA ILE A 31 0.60 4.33 -2.60
C ILE A 31 -0.21 4.00 -1.34
N LEU A 32 -1.54 3.99 -1.43
CA LEU A 32 -2.41 3.69 -0.30
C LEU A 32 -2.22 2.26 0.21
N ILE A 33 -2.23 1.24 -0.65
CA ILE A 33 -2.11 -0.16 -0.22
C ILE A 33 -0.75 -0.43 0.44
N PHE A 34 0.34 0.10 -0.10
CA PHE A 34 1.67 -0.05 0.50
C PHE A 34 1.81 0.74 1.80
N SER A 35 1.20 1.92 1.91
CA SER A 35 1.17 2.70 3.16
C SER A 35 0.40 1.98 4.27
N VAL A 36 -0.76 1.41 3.94
CA VAL A 36 -1.56 0.62 4.88
C VAL A 36 -0.81 -0.65 5.31
N LEU A 37 -0.16 -1.33 4.38
CA LEU A 37 0.63 -2.52 4.67
C LEU A 37 1.84 -2.19 5.57
N ALA A 38 2.52 -1.08 5.32
CA ALA A 38 3.61 -0.59 6.16
C ALA A 38 3.13 -0.21 7.57
N ALA A 39 1.98 0.45 7.68
CA ALA A 39 1.35 0.76 8.96
C ALA A 39 0.97 -0.51 9.73
N LEU A 40 0.42 -1.52 9.05
CA LEU A 40 0.11 -2.82 9.63
C LEU A 40 1.38 -3.48 10.19
N CYS A 41 2.43 -3.59 9.38
CA CYS A 41 3.70 -4.17 9.82
C CYS A 41 4.32 -3.39 10.98
N GLY A 42 4.27 -2.06 10.94
CA GLY A 42 4.76 -1.19 12.01
C GLY A 42 3.98 -1.35 13.32
N SER A 43 2.67 -1.62 13.25
CA SER A 43 1.84 -1.84 14.44
C SER A 43 2.14 -3.15 15.19
N LEU A 44 2.85 -4.08 14.57
CA LEU A 44 3.21 -5.37 15.16
C LEU A 44 4.53 -5.32 15.96
N VAL A 45 5.27 -4.22 15.90
CA VAL A 45 6.58 -4.07 16.56
C VAL A 45 6.51 -3.09 17.72
N ASN A 46 7.14 -3.48 18.83
CA ASN A 46 7.16 -2.69 20.06
C ASN A 46 8.47 -1.90 20.24
N LYS A 47 9.51 -2.23 19.48
CA LYS A 47 10.82 -1.58 19.56
C LYS A 47 11.18 -0.92 18.23
N ALA A 48 11.72 0.30 18.30
CA ALA A 48 12.18 1.03 17.11
C ALA A 48 13.21 0.24 16.28
N GLU A 49 14.07 -0.54 16.94
CA GLU A 49 15.09 -1.38 16.28
C GLU A 49 14.49 -2.49 15.39
N ASP A 50 13.32 -3.00 15.76
CA ASP A 50 12.65 -4.06 15.01
C ASP A 50 11.78 -3.53 13.86
N THR A 51 11.51 -2.22 13.83
CA THR A 51 10.70 -1.58 12.78
C THR A 51 11.30 -1.80 11.38
N ALA A 52 12.63 -1.69 11.26
CA ALA A 52 13.33 -1.91 10.01
C ALA A 52 13.10 -3.34 9.47
N LYS A 53 13.10 -4.35 10.37
CA LYS A 53 12.84 -5.74 10.00
C LYS A 53 11.38 -5.98 9.63
N ALA A 54 10.46 -5.34 10.34
CA ALA A 54 9.03 -5.48 10.09
C ALA A 54 8.59 -4.93 8.72
N ILE A 55 9.29 -3.92 8.19
CA ILE A 55 9.00 -3.31 6.89
C ILE A 55 9.61 -4.11 5.72
N LEU A 56 10.57 -5.01 5.95
CA LEU A 56 11.22 -5.77 4.88
C LEU A 56 10.24 -6.49 3.93
N PRO A 57 9.17 -7.17 4.38
CA PRO A 57 8.21 -7.80 3.47
C PRO A 57 7.56 -6.81 2.51
N VAL A 58 7.22 -5.60 3.00
CA VAL A 58 6.63 -4.53 2.20
C VAL A 58 7.62 -4.05 1.14
N THR A 59 8.88 -3.85 1.55
CA THR A 59 9.97 -3.41 0.67
C THR A 59 10.24 -4.43 -0.44
N TYR A 60 10.33 -5.72 -0.10
CA TYR A 60 10.56 -6.77 -1.09
C TYR A 60 9.38 -6.94 -2.05
N LEU A 61 8.15 -6.83 -1.56
CA LEU A 61 6.96 -6.90 -2.40
C LEU A 61 6.88 -5.72 -3.37
N SER A 62 7.18 -4.50 -2.89
CA SER A 62 7.23 -3.30 -3.72
C SER A 62 8.35 -3.37 -4.76
N LEU A 63 9.56 -3.76 -4.33
CA LEU A 63 10.70 -3.92 -5.23
C LEU A 63 10.44 -5.01 -6.28
N GLY A 64 9.84 -6.13 -5.88
CA GLY A 64 9.45 -7.21 -6.79
C GLY A 64 8.45 -6.74 -7.85
N GLY A 65 7.42 -5.99 -7.46
CA GLY A 65 6.46 -5.40 -8.39
C GLY A 65 7.09 -4.42 -9.37
N TYR A 66 7.97 -3.55 -8.86
CA TYR A 66 8.73 -2.60 -9.68
C TYR A 66 9.64 -3.31 -10.69
N LEU A 67 10.43 -4.31 -10.27
CA LEU A 67 11.32 -5.06 -11.14
C LEU A 67 10.56 -5.89 -12.18
N LEU A 68 9.43 -6.51 -11.80
CA LEU A 68 8.56 -7.20 -12.75
C LEU A 68 8.05 -6.25 -13.84
N GLY A 69 7.57 -5.07 -13.44
CA GLY A 69 7.13 -4.06 -14.39
C GLY A 69 8.26 -3.57 -15.30
N LEU A 70 9.43 -3.27 -14.72
CA LEU A 70 10.55 -2.72 -15.45
C LEU A 70 11.19 -3.74 -16.41
N ILE A 71 11.41 -4.98 -15.97
CA ILE A 71 12.15 -5.98 -16.76
C ILE A 71 11.21 -6.71 -17.72
N LEU A 72 10.19 -7.36 -17.20
CA LEU A 72 9.28 -8.16 -18.03
C LEU A 72 8.21 -7.31 -18.69
N GLY A 73 7.65 -6.32 -17.97
CA GLY A 73 6.60 -5.46 -18.51
C GLY A 73 7.08 -4.57 -19.65
N ALA A 74 8.33 -4.12 -19.62
CA ALA A 74 8.91 -3.33 -20.70
C ALA A 74 9.37 -4.18 -21.91
N SER A 75 9.83 -5.41 -21.67
CA SER A 75 10.33 -6.30 -22.74
C SER A 75 9.21 -7.10 -23.42
N ASP A 76 8.27 -7.65 -22.65
CA ASP A 76 7.12 -8.42 -23.15
C ASP A 76 5.87 -8.15 -22.29
N PRO A 77 5.11 -7.06 -22.57
CA PRO A 77 3.94 -6.69 -21.79
C PRO A 77 2.80 -7.70 -21.86
N ASN A 78 2.84 -8.62 -22.82
CA ASN A 78 1.82 -9.68 -22.98
C ASN A 78 2.23 -11.04 -22.41
N ASN A 79 3.41 -11.11 -21.78
CA ASN A 79 3.90 -12.31 -21.10
C ASN A 79 2.87 -12.84 -20.09
N ILE A 80 2.79 -14.17 -19.95
CA ILE A 80 1.82 -14.82 -19.05
C ILE A 80 2.01 -14.38 -17.59
N VAL A 81 3.26 -14.16 -17.15
CA VAL A 81 3.58 -13.68 -15.79
C VAL A 81 3.01 -12.27 -15.59
N ILE A 82 3.22 -11.36 -16.55
CA ILE A 82 2.71 -10.00 -16.54
C ILE A 82 1.18 -9.98 -16.58
N ARG A 83 0.56 -10.88 -17.35
CA ARG A 83 -0.91 -11.01 -17.39
C ARG A 83 -1.50 -11.42 -16.04
N ILE A 84 -0.89 -12.40 -15.38
CA ILE A 84 -1.36 -12.86 -14.06
C ILE A 84 -1.11 -11.82 -12.98
N THR A 85 0.11 -11.29 -12.90
CA THR A 85 0.49 -10.32 -11.86
C THR A 85 -0.24 -8.99 -11.97
N SER A 86 -0.74 -8.63 -13.16
CA SER A 86 -1.54 -7.42 -13.35
C SER A 86 -2.91 -7.45 -12.65
N TYR A 87 -3.36 -8.62 -12.17
CA TYR A 87 -4.59 -8.76 -11.38
C TYR A 87 -4.30 -9.00 -9.89
N ILE A 88 -3.03 -9.19 -9.49
CA ILE A 88 -2.64 -9.31 -8.09
C ILE A 88 -2.53 -7.88 -7.51
N PRO A 89 -3.34 -7.52 -6.49
CA PRO A 89 -3.51 -6.13 -6.05
C PRO A 89 -2.22 -5.37 -5.74
N PHE A 90 -1.25 -6.02 -5.11
CA PHE A 90 0.03 -5.36 -4.78
C PHE A 90 0.90 -5.11 -6.02
N LEU A 91 0.89 -6.03 -6.98
CA LEU A 91 1.70 -5.96 -8.19
C LEU A 91 1.00 -5.17 -9.31
N SER A 92 -0.33 -5.16 -9.29
CA SER A 92 -1.14 -4.51 -10.33
C SER A 92 -0.88 -3.01 -10.45
N SER A 93 -0.56 -2.33 -9.35
CA SER A 93 -0.23 -0.90 -9.35
C SER A 93 1.02 -0.56 -10.17
N TYR A 94 1.95 -1.50 -10.32
CA TYR A 94 3.15 -1.35 -11.17
C TYR A 94 2.91 -1.86 -12.59
N VAL A 95 2.25 -3.03 -12.71
CA VAL A 95 2.19 -3.79 -13.96
C VAL A 95 1.04 -3.33 -14.86
N MET A 96 -0.12 -2.97 -14.29
CA MET A 96 -1.29 -2.63 -15.10
C MET A 96 -1.11 -1.35 -15.92
N PRO A 97 -0.52 -0.25 -15.40
CA PRO A 97 -0.23 0.93 -16.22
C PRO A 97 0.66 0.62 -17.43
N ILE A 98 1.63 -0.29 -17.29
CA ILE A 98 2.51 -0.69 -18.39
C ILE A 98 1.73 -1.45 -19.47
N ARG A 99 0.82 -2.35 -19.07
CA ARG A 99 -0.04 -3.08 -20.00
C ARG A 99 -1.02 -2.16 -20.73
N LEU A 100 -1.56 -1.16 -20.03
CA LEU A 100 -2.42 -0.14 -20.64
C LEU A 100 -1.63 0.73 -21.63
N ALA A 101 -0.40 1.11 -21.30
CA ALA A 101 0.46 1.89 -22.19
C ALA A 101 0.82 1.15 -23.49
N ASN A 102 0.86 -0.19 -23.44
CA ASN A 102 1.18 -1.05 -24.58
C ASN A 102 -0.05 -1.69 -25.25
N ASP A 103 -1.26 -1.23 -24.93
CA ASP A 103 -2.53 -1.75 -25.48
C ASP A 103 -2.69 -3.29 -25.35
N THR A 104 -2.01 -3.91 -24.35
CA THR A 104 -2.06 -5.35 -24.11
C THR A 104 -3.21 -5.79 -23.18
N VAL A 105 -4.00 -4.83 -22.71
CA VAL A 105 -5.19 -5.04 -21.89
C VAL A 105 -6.28 -4.05 -22.27
N GLY A 106 -7.52 -4.54 -22.40
CA GLY A 106 -8.68 -3.68 -22.63
C GLY A 106 -9.14 -2.99 -21.35
N LEU A 107 -9.95 -1.93 -21.50
CA LEU A 107 -10.53 -1.16 -20.39
C LEU A 107 -11.29 -2.03 -19.38
N GLY A 108 -11.96 -3.09 -19.83
CA GLY A 108 -12.65 -4.05 -18.93
C GLY A 108 -11.69 -4.76 -17.99
N GLY A 109 -10.54 -5.20 -18.49
CA GLY A 109 -9.49 -5.80 -17.67
C GLY A 109 -8.89 -4.81 -16.66
N ALA A 110 -8.70 -3.57 -17.08
CA ALA A 110 -8.23 -2.50 -16.19
C ALA A 110 -9.23 -2.21 -15.05
N TRP A 111 -10.53 -2.16 -15.34
CA TRP A 111 -11.57 -2.00 -14.34
C TRP A 111 -11.59 -3.15 -13.33
N ILE A 112 -11.52 -4.40 -13.79
CA ILE A 112 -11.49 -5.57 -12.90
C ILE A 112 -10.30 -5.48 -11.95
N SER A 113 -9.10 -5.19 -12.46
CA SER A 113 -7.90 -5.07 -11.64
C SER A 113 -7.99 -3.90 -10.65
N LEU A 114 -8.55 -2.75 -11.07
CA LEU A 114 -8.72 -1.58 -10.21
C LEU A 114 -9.70 -1.87 -9.06
N ILE A 115 -10.81 -2.55 -9.34
CA ILE A 115 -11.79 -2.95 -8.33
C ILE A 115 -11.16 -3.93 -7.34
N LEU A 116 -10.40 -4.92 -7.81
CA LEU A 116 -9.69 -5.85 -6.93
C LEU A 116 -8.69 -5.11 -6.03
N LEU A 117 -7.91 -4.20 -6.59
CA LEU A 117 -6.96 -3.38 -5.83
C LEU A 117 -7.68 -2.54 -4.77
N LEU A 118 -8.82 -1.91 -5.12
CA LEU A 118 -9.61 -1.10 -4.20
C LEU A 118 -10.21 -1.95 -3.07
N LEU A 119 -10.78 -3.11 -3.38
CA LEU A 119 -11.37 -4.01 -2.38
C LEU A 119 -10.31 -4.51 -1.37
N ILE A 120 -9.15 -4.93 -1.85
CA ILE A 120 -8.07 -5.38 -0.97
C ILE A 120 -7.50 -4.23 -0.15
N THR A 121 -7.33 -3.04 -0.74
CA THR A 121 -6.89 -1.84 -0.01
C THR A 121 -7.87 -1.49 1.11
N PHE A 122 -9.18 -1.50 0.82
CA PHE A 122 -10.21 -1.26 1.82
C PHE A 122 -10.18 -2.30 2.94
N PHE A 123 -10.11 -3.59 2.58
CA PHE A 123 -10.02 -4.69 3.54
C PHE A 123 -8.81 -4.54 4.47
N LEU A 124 -7.62 -4.32 3.90
CA LEU A 124 -6.39 -4.10 4.68
C LEU A 124 -6.48 -2.86 5.57
N THR A 125 -7.13 -1.79 5.11
CA THR A 125 -7.34 -0.58 5.92
C THR A 125 -8.19 -0.89 7.16
N VAL A 126 -9.27 -1.64 7.00
CA VAL A 126 -10.13 -2.05 8.13
C VAL A 126 -9.36 -2.95 9.11
N VAL A 127 -8.62 -3.93 8.61
CA VAL A 127 -7.79 -4.82 9.43
C VAL A 127 -6.73 -4.01 10.20
N SER A 128 -6.00 -3.13 9.49
CA SER A 128 -4.97 -2.28 10.10
C SER A 128 -5.55 -1.36 11.18
N ALA A 129 -6.71 -0.73 10.92
CA ALA A 129 -7.38 0.12 11.89
C ALA A 129 -7.82 -0.64 13.15
N ASN A 130 -8.33 -1.85 12.99
CA ASN A 130 -8.73 -2.69 14.12
C ASN A 130 -7.54 -3.16 14.96
N MET A 131 -6.45 -3.57 14.31
CA MET A 131 -5.22 -3.96 15.00
C MET A 131 -4.58 -2.79 15.73
N TYR A 132 -4.54 -1.61 15.10
CA TYR A 132 -4.02 -0.40 15.72
C TYR A 132 -4.82 -0.02 16.97
N LYS A 133 -6.16 -0.04 16.90
CA LYS A 133 -7.02 0.20 18.08
C LYS A 133 -6.75 -0.79 19.20
N SER A 134 -6.64 -2.08 18.89
CA SER A 134 -6.37 -3.12 19.87
C SER A 134 -5.02 -2.91 20.57
N ASN A 135 -3.96 -2.63 19.83
CA ASN A 135 -2.62 -2.46 20.37
C ASN A 135 -2.45 -1.17 21.15
N VAL A 136 -3.02 -0.05 20.69
CA VAL A 136 -2.91 1.26 21.38
C VAL A 136 -3.75 1.28 22.65
N LEU A 137 -4.94 0.69 22.65
CA LEU A 137 -5.81 0.63 23.85
C LEU A 137 -5.21 -0.20 24.97
N VAL A 138 -4.53 -1.32 24.66
CA VAL A 138 -3.82 -2.14 25.65
C VAL A 138 -2.69 -1.33 26.34
N TYR A 139 -2.00 -0.47 25.59
CA TYR A 139 -0.97 0.40 26.15
C TYR A 139 -1.53 1.57 26.98
N SER A 140 -2.71 2.11 26.63
CA SER A 140 -3.32 3.24 27.34
C SER A 140 -4.08 2.83 28.58
N GLU A 141 -4.71 1.65 28.60
CA GLU A 141 -5.47 1.18 29.77
C GLU A 141 -4.58 0.61 30.89
N GLY A 142 -3.39 0.03 30.56
CA GLY A 142 -2.43 -0.47 31.56
C GLY A 142 -1.57 0.61 32.19
N GLY A 143 -1.27 1.71 31.50
CA GLY A 143 -0.25 2.67 31.91
C GLY A 143 -0.72 3.72 32.91
N ILE A 144 -1.81 4.41 32.63
CA ILE A 144 -2.25 5.58 33.43
C ILE A 144 -3.12 5.16 34.60
N TRP A 145 -4.09 4.29 34.38
CA TRP A 145 -4.99 3.81 35.44
C TRP A 145 -4.32 2.88 36.45
N SER A 146 -3.44 2.00 35.99
CA SER A 146 -2.65 1.14 36.90
C SER A 146 -1.68 1.96 37.75
N SER A 147 -1.01 2.94 37.16
CA SER A 147 -0.10 3.84 37.87
C SER A 147 -0.83 4.75 38.85
N LEU A 148 -2.00 5.29 38.50
CA LEU A 148 -2.85 6.03 39.40
C LEU A 148 -3.37 5.18 40.56
N LYS A 149 -3.84 3.94 40.27
CA LYS A 149 -4.33 3.03 41.31
C LYS A 149 -3.23 2.61 42.25
N GLN A 150 -2.00 2.41 41.74
CA GLN A 150 -0.82 2.09 42.52
C GLN A 150 -0.38 3.26 43.39
N SER A 151 -0.37 4.50 42.86
CA SER A 151 -0.07 5.72 43.62
C SER A 151 -1.08 5.97 44.73
N ILE A 152 -2.37 5.79 44.47
CA ILE A 152 -3.45 5.93 45.47
C ILE A 152 -3.34 4.85 46.56
N SER A 153 -2.97 3.62 46.20
CA SER A 153 -2.79 2.54 47.17
C SER A 153 -1.61 2.78 48.10
N ILE A 154 -0.52 3.34 47.60
CA ILE A 154 0.67 3.69 48.37
C ILE A 154 0.34 4.81 49.34
N MET A 155 -0.29 5.90 48.91
CA MET A 155 -0.70 7.00 49.77
C MET A 155 -1.70 6.57 50.86
N ARG A 156 -2.58 5.60 50.55
CA ARG A 156 -3.53 5.07 51.54
C ARG A 156 -2.88 4.17 52.59
N ASN A 157 -1.80 3.47 52.21
CA ASN A 157 -1.06 2.64 53.17
C ASN A 157 -0.13 3.45 54.09
N GLU A 158 0.42 4.55 53.62
CA GLU A 158 1.21 5.47 54.45
C GLU A 158 0.36 6.18 55.51
N ARG A 159 -0.88 6.54 55.16
CA ARG A 159 -1.85 7.13 56.12
C ARG A 159 -2.30 6.20 57.24
N LYS A 160 -2.10 4.88 57.08
CA LYS A 160 -2.48 3.87 58.10
C LYS A 160 -1.33 3.52 59.02
N LYS A 161 -0.10 3.99 58.73
CA LYS A 161 1.09 3.71 59.53
C LYS A 161 1.60 4.91 60.38
N GLY A 162 0.96 6.09 60.27
CA GLY A 162 1.15 7.23 61.12
C GLY A 162 -0.06 7.45 62.03
#